data_4c32af5ca3e186fd14ea590fbe87a3aa
#
_entry.id   4c32af5ca3e186fd14ea590fbe87a3aa
#
_cell.length_a   1.000
_cell.length_b   1.000
_cell.length_c   1.000
_cell.angle_alpha   90.00
_cell.angle_beta   90.00
_cell.angle_gamma   90.00
#
_symmetry.space_group_name_H-M   'P 1'
#
loop_
_entity.id
_entity.type
_entity.pdbx_description
1 polymer ?
#
loop_
_entity_poly.entity_id
_entity_poly.type
_entity_poly.pdbx_seq_one_letter_code
_entity_poly.pdbx_strand_id
1 'polypeptide(L)'
;MLALALLGPWPVLAQQAILRVFTTRAIRTVLDRVGSEFERTTKHRLEITTDIAAPMVRRVRNGEAFDVLVAAPDQIDALVKDGFILPETRRDLARSGIGVAVRRGATVPDVSSIEAFKRTLLNAKSIAYLKEGQSGVYLAGLLEDLSIAAAIEHKVVRPDRDIVSQLVAQGDVEVGMVVVTQVLTTPGVTLAGPLPDEIQNYVVFAAGVSTRSRAVEVAKDLLSFLTGPTARAVMQSQGMQPASDIKR
;
A
#
# COMPACT_ATOMS: atom_id res chain seq x y z
N MET A 1 54.22 42.67 9.33
CA MET A 1 52.98 42.45 8.53
C MET A 1 52.47 41.05 8.82
N LEU A 2 51.39 40.96 9.61
CA LEU A 2 50.73 39.64 9.88
C LEU A 2 49.65 39.48 8.81
N ALA A 3 49.74 38.40 8.01
CA ALA A 3 48.70 38.03 7.03
C ALA A 3 47.60 37.27 7.78
N LEU A 4 46.44 37.87 7.90
CA LEU A 4 45.22 37.20 8.41
C LEU A 4 44.68 36.30 7.30
N ALA A 5 44.84 34.99 7.40
CA ALA A 5 44.20 34.02 6.51
C ALA A 5 42.73 33.94 6.86
N LEU A 6 41.86 34.44 6.00
CA LEU A 6 40.40 34.24 6.04
C LEU A 6 40.10 32.82 5.68
N LEU A 7 39.88 31.98 6.69
CA LEU A 7 39.25 30.65 6.52
C LEU A 7 37.76 30.85 6.16
N GLY A 8 37.45 30.79 4.85
CA GLY A 8 36.07 30.75 4.38
C GLY A 8 35.34 29.51 4.92
N PRO A 9 34.01 29.55 5.08
CA PRO A 9 33.27 28.37 5.52
C PRO A 9 33.42 27.24 4.50
N TRP A 10 33.92 26.12 4.96
CA TRP A 10 34.01 24.92 4.16
C TRP A 10 32.57 24.47 3.83
N PRO A 11 32.26 24.06 2.57
CA PRO A 11 30.97 23.51 2.25
C PRO A 11 30.75 22.24 3.07
N VAL A 12 29.80 22.27 4.00
CA VAL A 12 29.30 21.07 4.67
C VAL A 12 28.67 20.22 3.58
N LEU A 13 29.37 19.24 3.08
CA LEU A 13 28.79 18.23 2.20
C LEU A 13 27.65 17.59 2.97
N ALA A 14 26.40 17.85 2.55
CA ALA A 14 25.23 17.24 3.14
C ALA A 14 25.41 15.72 3.09
N GLN A 15 25.52 15.10 4.28
CA GLN A 15 25.75 13.67 4.40
C GLN A 15 24.57 12.92 3.76
N GLN A 16 24.87 12.01 2.84
CA GLN A 16 23.86 11.17 2.19
C GLN A 16 23.15 10.33 3.26
N ALA A 17 21.84 10.54 3.42
CA ALA A 17 21.02 9.73 4.31
C ALA A 17 20.45 8.50 3.57
N ILE A 18 20.29 7.41 4.30
CA ILE A 18 19.55 6.23 3.87
C ILE A 18 18.29 6.17 4.72
N LEU A 19 17.11 6.30 4.09
CA LEU A 19 15.81 6.20 4.75
C LEU A 19 15.29 4.76 4.67
N ARG A 20 14.96 4.19 5.82
CA ARG A 20 14.26 2.91 5.92
C ARG A 20 12.75 3.15 5.84
N VAL A 21 12.17 2.71 4.73
CA VAL A 21 10.76 2.90 4.43
C VAL A 21 10.01 1.58 4.55
N PHE A 22 9.08 1.51 5.48
CA PHE A 22 8.16 0.38 5.61
C PHE A 22 6.87 0.69 4.87
N THR A 23 6.47 -0.17 3.94
CA THR A 23 5.32 0.07 3.09
C THR A 23 4.55 -1.19 2.75
N THR A 24 3.30 -1.01 2.34
CA THR A 24 2.50 -2.10 1.77
C THR A 24 2.80 -2.27 0.28
N ARG A 25 2.47 -3.46 -0.27
CA ARG A 25 2.69 -3.76 -1.68
C ARG A 25 2.00 -2.76 -2.62
N ALA A 26 0.81 -2.30 -2.27
CA ALA A 26 0.07 -1.33 -3.08
C ALA A 26 0.82 -0.01 -3.24
N ILE A 27 1.44 0.52 -2.19
CA ILE A 27 2.22 1.77 -2.23
C ILE A 27 3.65 1.54 -2.73
N ARG A 28 4.18 0.31 -2.65
CA ARG A 28 5.52 -0.02 -3.15
C ARG A 28 5.71 0.41 -4.61
N THR A 29 4.74 0.18 -5.47
CA THR A 29 4.82 0.54 -6.90
C THR A 29 4.85 2.06 -7.14
N VAL A 30 4.21 2.84 -6.26
CA VAL A 30 4.33 4.30 -6.24
C VAL A 30 5.74 4.71 -5.81
N LEU A 31 6.25 4.12 -4.71
CA LEU A 31 7.60 4.38 -4.21
C LEU A 31 8.70 4.02 -5.21
N ASP A 32 8.54 2.95 -5.99
CA ASP A 32 9.53 2.58 -7.01
C ASP A 32 9.67 3.67 -8.10
N ARG A 33 8.59 4.37 -8.44
CA ARG A 33 8.63 5.47 -9.42
C ARG A 33 9.03 6.80 -8.80
N VAL A 34 8.37 7.19 -7.71
CA VAL A 34 8.61 8.48 -7.04
C VAL A 34 9.94 8.45 -6.29
N GLY A 35 10.32 7.31 -5.72
CA GLY A 35 11.59 7.13 -5.00
C GLY A 35 12.81 7.35 -5.88
N SER A 36 12.78 6.88 -7.13
CA SER A 36 13.87 7.14 -8.08
C SER A 36 14.05 8.63 -8.36
N GLU A 37 12.96 9.40 -8.46
CA GLU A 37 13.01 10.85 -8.61
C GLU A 37 13.55 11.51 -7.33
N PHE A 38 13.06 11.08 -6.16
CA PHE A 38 13.53 11.54 -4.86
C PHE A 38 15.05 11.33 -4.72
N GLU A 39 15.55 10.11 -4.94
CA GLU A 39 16.98 9.77 -4.84
C GLU A 39 17.84 10.61 -5.80
N ARG A 40 17.36 10.80 -7.04
CA ARG A 40 18.06 11.60 -8.05
C ARG A 40 18.14 13.07 -7.66
N THR A 41 17.08 13.63 -7.08
CA THR A 41 16.95 15.05 -6.76
C THR A 41 17.67 15.39 -5.46
N THR A 42 17.48 14.56 -4.42
CA THR A 42 17.99 14.85 -3.07
C THR A 42 19.35 14.22 -2.78
N LYS A 43 19.80 13.26 -3.61
CA LYS A 43 21.00 12.43 -3.40
C LYS A 43 20.93 11.51 -2.17
N HIS A 44 19.76 11.42 -1.51
CA HIS A 44 19.50 10.44 -0.46
C HIS A 44 19.10 9.09 -1.05
N ARG A 45 19.05 8.04 -0.24
CA ARG A 45 18.73 6.66 -0.68
C ARG A 45 17.53 6.12 0.11
N LEU A 46 16.78 5.21 -0.52
CA LEU A 46 15.66 4.51 0.10
C LEU A 46 15.95 3.02 0.24
N GLU A 47 15.79 2.50 1.46
CA GLU A 47 15.72 1.07 1.74
C GLU A 47 14.26 0.72 2.01
N ILE A 48 13.60 0.08 1.03
CA ILE A 48 12.16 -0.17 1.08
C ILE A 48 11.88 -1.61 1.48
N THR A 49 11.26 -1.78 2.64
CA THR A 49 10.72 -3.06 3.12
C THR A 49 9.21 -3.11 2.85
N THR A 50 8.77 -4.18 2.20
CA THR A 50 7.35 -4.38 1.85
C THR A 50 6.78 -5.57 2.60
N ASP A 51 5.65 -5.36 3.29
CA ASP A 51 4.93 -6.40 4.02
C ASP A 51 3.45 -6.00 4.18
N ILE A 52 2.63 -6.84 4.81
CA ILE A 52 1.30 -6.48 5.31
C ILE A 52 1.49 -5.47 6.46
N ALA A 53 0.60 -4.48 6.56
CA ALA A 53 0.76 -3.39 7.52
C ALA A 53 0.78 -3.86 8.98
N ALA A 54 -0.09 -4.80 9.38
CA ALA A 54 -0.17 -5.28 10.75
C ALA A 54 1.13 -5.94 11.26
N PRO A 55 1.80 -6.86 10.52
CA PRO A 55 3.15 -7.34 10.87
C PRO A 55 4.17 -6.22 11.01
N MET A 56 4.20 -5.24 10.11
CA MET A 56 5.14 -4.10 10.20
C MET A 56 4.91 -3.27 11.46
N VAL A 57 3.65 -2.98 11.81
CA VAL A 57 3.30 -2.27 13.05
C VAL A 57 3.77 -3.05 14.29
N ARG A 58 3.63 -4.38 14.30
CA ARG A 58 4.15 -5.22 15.41
C ARG A 58 5.68 -5.11 15.51
N ARG A 59 6.40 -5.16 14.37
CA ARG A 59 7.86 -4.99 14.32
C ARG A 59 8.31 -3.64 14.87
N VAL A 60 7.61 -2.56 14.49
CA VAL A 60 7.85 -1.20 15.00
C VAL A 60 7.67 -1.15 16.54
N ARG A 61 6.58 -1.72 17.08
CA ARG A 61 6.34 -1.78 18.53
C ARG A 61 7.40 -2.60 19.26
N ASN A 62 7.97 -3.61 18.62
CA ASN A 62 9.08 -4.42 19.13
C ASN A 62 10.45 -3.74 18.97
N GLY A 63 10.49 -2.47 18.53
CA GLY A 63 11.70 -1.66 18.48
C GLY A 63 12.46 -1.69 17.17
N GLU A 64 11.91 -2.31 16.11
CA GLU A 64 12.55 -2.26 14.78
C GLU A 64 12.60 -0.83 14.26
N ALA A 65 13.76 -0.42 13.78
CA ALA A 65 14.00 0.94 13.36
C ALA A 65 13.49 1.18 11.95
N PHE A 66 12.75 2.28 11.77
CA PHE A 66 12.27 2.79 10.49
C PHE A 66 12.36 4.32 10.47
N ASP A 67 12.27 4.91 9.30
CA ASP A 67 12.23 6.36 9.11
C ASP A 67 10.85 6.82 8.64
N VAL A 68 10.24 6.10 7.69
CA VAL A 68 8.87 6.33 7.20
C VAL A 68 8.09 5.02 7.23
N LEU A 69 6.86 5.07 7.73
CA LEU A 69 5.92 3.95 7.68
C LEU A 69 4.68 4.35 6.90
N VAL A 70 4.24 3.45 6.00
CA VAL A 70 2.94 3.51 5.33
C VAL A 70 2.08 2.35 5.81
N ALA A 71 0.93 2.67 6.40
CA ALA A 71 -0.02 1.71 6.95
C ALA A 71 -1.47 2.23 6.84
N ALA A 72 -2.44 1.55 7.47
CA ALA A 72 -3.79 2.04 7.62
C ALA A 72 -3.83 3.31 8.50
N PRO A 73 -4.77 4.25 8.26
CA PRO A 73 -4.86 5.48 9.05
C PRO A 73 -4.94 5.24 10.57
N ASP A 74 -5.78 4.30 11.00
CA ASP A 74 -5.96 3.91 12.40
C ASP A 74 -4.66 3.36 13.03
N GLN A 75 -3.87 2.63 12.25
CA GLN A 75 -2.58 2.11 12.69
C GLN A 75 -1.54 3.24 12.83
N ILE A 76 -1.51 4.18 11.88
CA ILE A 76 -0.64 5.37 11.99
C ILE A 76 -1.06 6.21 13.19
N ASP A 77 -2.36 6.46 13.36
CA ASP A 77 -2.91 7.24 14.49
C ASP A 77 -2.60 6.57 15.84
N ALA A 78 -2.68 5.24 15.93
CA ALA A 78 -2.27 4.50 17.13
C ALA A 78 -0.76 4.65 17.39
N LEU A 79 0.09 4.57 16.36
CA LEU A 79 1.53 4.76 16.53
C LEU A 79 1.92 6.21 16.86
N VAL A 80 1.15 7.21 16.42
CA VAL A 80 1.27 8.60 16.88
C VAL A 80 0.97 8.68 18.38
N LYS A 81 -0.15 8.09 18.83
CA LYS A 81 -0.54 8.07 20.26
C LYS A 81 0.49 7.34 21.13
N ASP A 82 1.07 6.25 20.61
CA ASP A 82 2.08 5.44 21.30
C ASP A 82 3.49 6.09 21.24
N GLY A 83 3.66 7.25 20.57
CA GLY A 83 4.93 8.00 20.51
C GLY A 83 5.96 7.44 19.54
N PHE A 84 5.59 6.58 18.58
CA PHE A 84 6.49 6.05 17.55
C PHE A 84 6.56 6.93 16.30
N ILE A 85 5.52 7.72 16.02
CA ILE A 85 5.40 8.59 14.85
C ILE A 85 5.22 10.04 15.30
N LEU A 86 5.90 10.97 14.64
CA LEU A 86 5.77 12.41 14.83
C LEU A 86 4.37 12.88 14.38
N PRO A 87 3.53 13.44 15.27
CA PRO A 87 2.13 13.79 14.95
C PRO A 87 1.98 14.71 13.74
N GLU A 88 2.85 15.70 13.60
CA GLU A 88 2.83 16.70 12.54
C GLU A 88 3.19 16.13 11.16
N THR A 89 3.72 14.90 11.10
CA THR A 89 4.13 14.24 9.86
C THR A 89 3.05 13.31 9.29
N ARG A 90 2.01 13.01 10.07
CA ARG A 90 0.92 12.16 9.63
C ARG A 90 0.25 12.73 8.38
N ARG A 91 0.17 11.95 7.29
CA ARG A 91 -0.43 12.32 6.01
C ARG A 91 -1.27 11.17 5.46
N ASP A 92 -2.48 11.48 4.99
CA ASP A 92 -3.21 10.56 4.11
C ASP A 92 -2.55 10.61 2.71
N LEU A 93 -2.33 9.44 2.10
CA LEU A 93 -1.70 9.34 0.78
C LEU A 93 -2.73 9.09 -0.32
N ALA A 94 -3.48 8.01 -0.19
CA ALA A 94 -4.44 7.56 -1.20
C ALA A 94 -5.40 6.54 -0.62
N ARG A 95 -6.41 6.17 -1.43
CA ARG A 95 -7.21 4.97 -1.23
C ARG A 95 -7.36 4.19 -2.53
N SER A 96 -7.59 2.88 -2.42
CA SER A 96 -7.89 2.02 -3.57
C SER A 96 -9.01 1.06 -3.24
N GLY A 97 -9.96 0.90 -4.15
CA GLY A 97 -11.07 -0.04 -4.00
C GLY A 97 -10.59 -1.49 -4.06
N ILE A 98 -11.43 -2.42 -3.63
CA ILE A 98 -11.24 -3.86 -3.81
C ILE A 98 -11.84 -4.27 -5.16
N GLY A 99 -11.20 -5.22 -5.84
CA GLY A 99 -11.66 -5.74 -7.12
C GLY A 99 -11.47 -7.24 -7.24
N VAL A 100 -12.07 -7.78 -8.28
CA VAL A 100 -11.99 -9.19 -8.66
C VAL A 100 -10.97 -9.36 -9.76
N ALA A 101 -10.00 -10.24 -9.53
CA ALA A 101 -8.89 -10.56 -10.41
C ALA A 101 -9.04 -11.96 -10.99
N VAL A 102 -8.74 -12.09 -12.28
CA VAL A 102 -8.62 -13.38 -12.98
C VAL A 102 -7.31 -13.43 -13.74
N ARG A 103 -6.86 -14.62 -14.13
CA ARG A 103 -5.66 -14.78 -14.94
C ARG A 103 -5.86 -14.10 -16.31
N ARG A 104 -4.83 -13.46 -16.82
CA ARG A 104 -4.87 -12.87 -18.17
C ARG A 104 -5.18 -13.94 -19.21
N GLY A 105 -6.16 -13.65 -20.07
CA GLY A 105 -6.66 -14.57 -21.11
C GLY A 105 -7.73 -15.54 -20.63
N ALA A 106 -8.05 -15.59 -19.33
CA ALA A 106 -9.21 -16.31 -18.85
C ALA A 106 -10.51 -15.55 -19.18
N THR A 107 -11.64 -16.26 -19.18
CA THR A 107 -12.96 -15.64 -19.29
C THR A 107 -13.16 -14.66 -18.13
N VAL A 108 -13.49 -13.43 -18.44
CA VAL A 108 -13.74 -12.38 -17.45
C VAL A 108 -15.16 -12.55 -16.90
N PRO A 109 -15.34 -12.85 -15.61
CA PRO A 109 -16.68 -13.02 -15.04
C PRO A 109 -17.37 -11.67 -14.85
N ASP A 110 -18.69 -11.70 -14.85
CA ASP A 110 -19.52 -10.53 -14.48
C ASP A 110 -19.52 -10.36 -12.96
N VAL A 111 -19.14 -9.17 -12.51
CA VAL A 111 -19.13 -8.76 -11.09
C VAL A 111 -19.81 -7.40 -10.90
N SER A 112 -20.64 -6.98 -11.86
CA SER A 112 -21.25 -5.65 -11.91
C SER A 112 -22.36 -5.40 -10.90
N SER A 113 -22.87 -6.46 -10.27
CA SER A 113 -23.90 -6.38 -9.22
C SER A 113 -23.60 -7.38 -8.12
N ILE A 114 -24.22 -7.23 -6.94
CA ILE A 114 -24.08 -8.16 -5.81
C ILE A 114 -24.41 -9.58 -6.25
N GLU A 115 -25.50 -9.77 -7.00
CA GLU A 115 -25.91 -11.10 -7.46
C GLU A 115 -24.95 -11.70 -8.49
N ALA A 116 -24.39 -10.89 -9.39
CA ALA A 116 -23.38 -11.32 -10.33
C ALA A 116 -22.07 -11.70 -9.60
N PHE A 117 -21.65 -10.90 -8.63
CA PHE A 117 -20.50 -11.17 -7.76
C PHE A 117 -20.67 -12.49 -6.99
N LYS A 118 -21.83 -12.69 -6.33
CA LYS A 118 -22.15 -13.95 -5.63
C LYS A 118 -22.07 -15.15 -6.57
N ARG A 119 -22.71 -15.08 -7.75
CA ARG A 119 -22.69 -16.14 -8.76
C ARG A 119 -21.25 -16.46 -9.19
N THR A 120 -20.43 -15.44 -9.41
CA THR A 120 -19.02 -15.61 -9.78
C THR A 120 -18.27 -16.39 -8.70
N LEU A 121 -18.41 -16.03 -7.43
CA LEU A 121 -17.74 -16.72 -6.34
C LEU A 121 -18.28 -18.16 -6.13
N LEU A 122 -19.59 -18.35 -6.24
CA LEU A 122 -20.17 -19.70 -6.08
C LEU A 122 -19.74 -20.66 -7.19
N ASN A 123 -19.56 -20.18 -8.41
CA ASN A 123 -19.16 -20.98 -9.57
C ASN A 123 -17.65 -21.13 -9.74
N ALA A 124 -16.83 -20.28 -9.15
CA ALA A 124 -15.39 -20.38 -9.23
C ALA A 124 -14.87 -21.71 -8.63
N LYS A 125 -13.84 -22.29 -9.24
CA LYS A 125 -13.19 -23.53 -8.74
C LYS A 125 -12.32 -23.26 -7.52
N SER A 126 -11.71 -22.09 -7.44
CA SER A 126 -10.88 -21.65 -6.32
C SER A 126 -10.90 -20.12 -6.19
N ILE A 127 -10.81 -19.66 -4.95
CA ILE A 127 -10.91 -18.24 -4.60
C ILE A 127 -9.75 -17.91 -3.67
N ALA A 128 -9.14 -16.73 -3.83
CA ALA A 128 -8.17 -16.25 -2.85
C ALA A 128 -8.45 -14.82 -2.42
N TYR A 129 -8.22 -14.55 -1.15
CA TYR A 129 -8.08 -13.21 -0.57
C TYR A 129 -7.15 -13.28 0.65
N LEU A 130 -6.57 -12.13 1.05
CA LEU A 130 -5.65 -12.09 2.18
C LEU A 130 -6.32 -12.56 3.48
N LYS A 131 -5.57 -13.29 4.32
CA LYS A 131 -6.00 -13.65 5.67
C LYS A 131 -6.09 -12.45 6.60
N GLU A 132 -5.11 -11.55 6.51
CA GLU A 132 -4.98 -10.36 7.34
C GLU A 132 -4.98 -9.07 6.49
N GLY A 133 -5.03 -7.90 7.14
CA GLY A 133 -5.04 -6.59 6.50
C GLY A 133 -6.44 -6.08 6.20
N GLN A 134 -6.54 -4.80 5.78
CA GLN A 134 -7.83 -4.11 5.60
C GLN A 134 -8.76 -4.86 4.64
N SER A 135 -8.29 -5.25 3.46
CA SER A 135 -9.11 -5.94 2.46
C SER A 135 -9.51 -7.34 2.90
N GLY A 136 -8.60 -8.08 3.54
CA GLY A 136 -8.86 -9.46 3.98
C GLY A 136 -9.94 -9.52 5.06
N VAL A 137 -9.81 -8.67 6.08
CA VAL A 137 -10.81 -8.57 7.17
C VAL A 137 -12.16 -8.14 6.63
N TYR A 138 -12.20 -7.13 5.75
CA TYR A 138 -13.43 -6.69 5.12
C TYR A 138 -14.09 -7.82 4.31
N LEU A 139 -13.34 -8.49 3.44
CA LEU A 139 -13.87 -9.56 2.58
C LEU A 139 -14.41 -10.74 3.39
N ALA A 140 -13.75 -11.12 4.49
CA ALA A 140 -14.26 -12.16 5.37
C ALA A 140 -15.65 -11.81 5.92
N GLY A 141 -15.83 -10.59 6.46
CA GLY A 141 -17.12 -10.10 6.94
C GLY A 141 -18.15 -9.99 5.83
N LEU A 142 -17.79 -9.45 4.66
CA LEU A 142 -18.68 -9.33 3.51
C LEU A 142 -19.25 -10.68 3.05
N LEU A 143 -18.40 -11.72 3.00
CA LEU A 143 -18.85 -13.06 2.59
C LEU A 143 -19.85 -13.67 3.57
N GLU A 144 -19.73 -13.39 4.87
CA GLU A 144 -20.70 -13.74 5.89
C GLU A 144 -22.01 -12.95 5.69
N ASP A 145 -21.94 -11.63 5.53
CA ASP A 145 -23.10 -10.75 5.31
C ASP A 145 -23.90 -11.16 4.05
N LEU A 146 -23.18 -11.59 3.00
CA LEU A 146 -23.78 -12.10 1.77
C LEU A 146 -24.30 -13.54 1.90
N SER A 147 -24.09 -14.20 3.05
CA SER A 147 -24.51 -15.58 3.34
C SER A 147 -23.95 -16.61 2.37
N ILE A 148 -22.71 -16.41 1.85
CA ILE A 148 -22.03 -17.36 0.95
C ILE A 148 -20.75 -17.92 1.53
N ALA A 149 -20.27 -17.45 2.68
CA ALA A 149 -19.00 -17.86 3.28
C ALA A 149 -18.90 -19.39 3.43
N ALA A 150 -19.88 -20.03 4.06
CA ALA A 150 -19.90 -21.47 4.26
C ALA A 150 -19.93 -22.26 2.93
N ALA A 151 -20.63 -21.77 1.92
CA ALA A 151 -20.77 -22.44 0.63
C ALA A 151 -19.44 -22.46 -0.17
N ILE A 152 -18.58 -21.48 0.03
CA ILE A 152 -17.29 -21.35 -0.69
C ILE A 152 -16.08 -21.75 0.14
N GLU A 153 -16.19 -21.97 1.44
CA GLU A 153 -15.06 -22.21 2.36
C GLU A 153 -14.10 -23.28 1.88
N HIS A 154 -14.63 -24.39 1.35
CA HIS A 154 -13.83 -25.53 0.87
C HIS A 154 -12.89 -25.21 -0.30
N LYS A 155 -13.05 -24.06 -0.95
CA LYS A 155 -12.27 -23.63 -2.12
C LYS A 155 -11.59 -22.28 -1.91
N VAL A 156 -11.60 -21.74 -0.68
CA VAL A 156 -10.96 -20.47 -0.35
C VAL A 156 -9.54 -20.66 0.14
N VAL A 157 -8.61 -19.96 -0.47
CA VAL A 157 -7.20 -19.86 -0.07
C VAL A 157 -6.97 -18.51 0.58
N ARG A 158 -6.42 -18.49 1.80
CA ARG A 158 -6.12 -17.28 2.56
C ARG A 158 -4.63 -17.21 2.88
N PRO A 159 -3.81 -16.67 1.95
CA PRO A 159 -2.37 -16.56 2.21
C PRO A 159 -2.09 -15.56 3.35
N ASP A 160 -1.05 -15.88 4.14
CA ASP A 160 -0.53 -15.00 5.20
C ASP A 160 0.35 -13.87 4.64
N ARG A 161 0.74 -13.96 3.37
CA ARG A 161 1.54 -12.97 2.64
C ARG A 161 0.75 -12.39 1.50
N ASP A 162 1.08 -11.17 1.11
CA ASP A 162 0.42 -10.45 0.03
C ASP A 162 0.82 -10.97 -1.36
N ILE A 163 0.31 -12.17 -1.70
CA ILE A 163 0.60 -12.91 -2.94
C ILE A 163 -0.65 -13.29 -3.75
N VAL A 164 -1.83 -12.78 -3.40
CA VAL A 164 -3.10 -13.15 -4.07
C VAL A 164 -3.03 -12.95 -5.58
N SER A 165 -2.56 -11.79 -6.03
CA SER A 165 -2.44 -11.51 -7.48
C SER A 165 -1.46 -12.45 -8.17
N GLN A 166 -0.37 -12.88 -7.49
CA GLN A 166 0.58 -13.85 -8.04
C GLN A 166 -0.03 -15.24 -8.19
N LEU A 167 -0.80 -15.71 -7.19
CA LEU A 167 -1.51 -16.98 -7.28
C LEU A 167 -2.47 -17.02 -8.47
N VAL A 168 -3.17 -15.90 -8.71
CA VAL A 168 -4.03 -15.74 -9.90
C VAL A 168 -3.21 -15.75 -11.19
N ALA A 169 -2.11 -14.98 -11.25
CA ALA A 169 -1.25 -14.90 -12.43
C ALA A 169 -0.65 -16.27 -12.84
N GLN A 170 -0.28 -17.08 -11.84
CA GLN A 170 0.26 -18.44 -12.02
C GLN A 170 -0.82 -19.46 -12.40
N GLY A 171 -2.09 -19.15 -12.08
CA GLY A 171 -3.22 -20.04 -12.30
C GLY A 171 -3.46 -21.03 -11.16
N ASP A 172 -2.79 -20.83 -10.02
CA ASP A 172 -3.00 -21.63 -8.79
C ASP A 172 -4.38 -21.37 -8.19
N VAL A 173 -4.93 -20.17 -8.46
CA VAL A 173 -6.26 -19.75 -8.05
C VAL A 173 -6.99 -19.11 -9.23
N GLU A 174 -8.27 -19.43 -9.40
CA GLU A 174 -9.09 -18.94 -10.50
C GLU A 174 -9.50 -17.49 -10.30
N VAL A 175 -9.98 -17.15 -9.08
CA VAL A 175 -10.49 -15.82 -8.73
C VAL A 175 -9.76 -15.28 -7.52
N GLY A 176 -9.18 -14.10 -7.65
CA GLY A 176 -8.60 -13.36 -6.54
C GLY A 176 -9.43 -12.14 -6.19
N MET A 177 -9.65 -11.89 -4.91
CA MET A 177 -10.21 -10.63 -4.43
C MET A 177 -9.11 -9.84 -3.74
N VAL A 178 -8.76 -8.69 -4.31
CA VAL A 178 -7.58 -7.93 -3.91
C VAL A 178 -7.74 -6.45 -4.26
N VAL A 179 -6.92 -5.61 -3.68
CA VAL A 179 -6.92 -4.16 -3.98
C VAL A 179 -6.66 -3.93 -5.47
N VAL A 180 -7.48 -3.10 -6.13
CA VAL A 180 -7.42 -2.82 -7.58
C VAL A 180 -6.02 -2.47 -8.06
N THR A 181 -5.28 -1.66 -7.30
CA THR A 181 -3.88 -1.31 -7.63
C THR A 181 -3.00 -2.54 -7.82
N GLN A 182 -3.14 -3.57 -6.99
CA GLN A 182 -2.33 -4.78 -7.11
C GLN A 182 -2.68 -5.58 -8.36
N VAL A 183 -3.96 -5.59 -8.76
CA VAL A 183 -4.38 -6.21 -10.02
C VAL A 183 -3.73 -5.50 -11.21
N LEU A 184 -3.83 -4.17 -11.24
CA LEU A 184 -3.33 -3.36 -12.35
C LEU A 184 -1.79 -3.36 -12.47
N THR A 185 -1.09 -3.64 -11.38
CA THR A 185 0.39 -3.63 -11.34
C THR A 185 1.03 -5.02 -11.37
N THR A 186 0.23 -6.10 -11.33
CA THR A 186 0.74 -7.48 -11.41
C THR A 186 0.65 -8.01 -12.86
N PRO A 187 1.78 -8.32 -13.52
CA PRO A 187 1.76 -8.95 -14.84
C PRO A 187 1.02 -10.30 -14.81
N GLY A 188 0.27 -10.60 -15.85
CA GLY A 188 -0.43 -11.89 -15.96
C GLY A 188 -1.82 -11.93 -15.32
N VAL A 189 -2.30 -10.81 -14.79
CA VAL A 189 -3.63 -10.67 -14.18
C VAL A 189 -4.48 -9.71 -15.00
N THR A 190 -5.79 -9.91 -14.99
CA THR A 190 -6.82 -9.04 -15.55
C THR A 190 -7.81 -8.67 -14.45
N LEU A 191 -8.16 -7.40 -14.35
CA LEU A 191 -9.24 -6.93 -13.49
C LEU A 191 -10.59 -7.28 -14.14
N ALA A 192 -11.38 -8.13 -13.48
CA ALA A 192 -12.76 -8.41 -13.93
C ALA A 192 -13.67 -7.20 -13.65
N GLY A 193 -13.47 -6.54 -12.53
CA GLY A 193 -14.16 -5.33 -12.13
C GLY A 193 -13.87 -4.99 -10.67
N PRO A 194 -14.16 -3.74 -10.24
CA PRO A 194 -14.24 -3.43 -8.80
C PRO A 194 -15.41 -4.20 -8.18
N LEU A 195 -15.47 -4.28 -6.87
CA LEU A 195 -16.70 -4.72 -6.19
C LEU A 195 -17.85 -3.76 -6.55
N PRO A 196 -19.10 -4.23 -6.61
CA PRO A 196 -20.27 -3.37 -6.76
C PRO A 196 -20.27 -2.23 -5.74
N ASP A 197 -20.76 -1.05 -6.12
CA ASP A 197 -20.68 0.16 -5.29
C ASP A 197 -21.29 -0.01 -3.89
N GLU A 198 -22.37 -0.79 -3.78
CA GLU A 198 -23.09 -1.04 -2.53
C GLU A 198 -22.28 -1.86 -1.53
N ILE A 199 -21.33 -2.65 -2.02
CA ILE A 199 -20.42 -3.47 -1.22
C ILE A 199 -18.96 -3.12 -1.45
N GLN A 200 -18.68 -1.95 -2.03
CA GLN A 200 -17.30 -1.51 -2.21
C GLN A 200 -16.71 -1.00 -0.89
N ASN A 201 -15.48 -1.41 -0.62
CA ASN A 201 -14.69 -0.84 0.46
C ASN A 201 -13.35 -0.35 -0.07
N TYR A 202 -12.83 0.67 0.56
CA TYR A 202 -11.58 1.29 0.16
C TYR A 202 -10.50 0.99 1.20
N VAL A 203 -9.42 0.40 0.74
CA VAL A 203 -8.17 0.33 1.51
C VAL A 203 -7.52 1.71 1.46
N VAL A 204 -7.37 2.32 2.62
CA VAL A 204 -6.80 3.66 2.79
C VAL A 204 -5.36 3.55 3.26
N PHE A 205 -4.49 4.39 2.72
CA PHE A 205 -3.07 4.45 3.04
C PHE A 205 -2.73 5.80 3.66
N ALA A 206 -2.12 5.77 4.84
CA ALA A 206 -1.54 6.92 5.50
C ALA A 206 -0.07 6.67 5.79
N ALA A 207 0.69 7.74 5.98
CA ALA A 207 2.11 7.66 6.28
C ALA A 207 2.49 8.56 7.46
N GLY A 208 3.63 8.27 8.08
CA GLY A 208 4.22 9.12 9.10
C GLY A 208 5.70 8.84 9.28
N VAL A 209 6.42 9.81 9.87
CA VAL A 209 7.85 9.78 10.15
C VAL A 209 8.09 9.30 11.57
N SER A 210 9.08 8.44 11.75
CA SER A 210 9.49 7.91 13.05
C SER A 210 10.03 9.01 13.97
N THR A 211 9.62 9.00 15.25
CA THR A 211 10.20 9.85 16.31
C THR A 211 11.68 9.55 16.54
N ARG A 212 12.17 8.37 16.12
CA ARG A 212 13.55 7.91 16.28
C ARG A 212 14.37 8.05 15.00
N SER A 213 13.81 8.63 13.93
CA SER A 213 14.56 8.89 12.69
C SER A 213 15.72 9.87 12.96
N ARG A 214 16.89 9.55 12.41
CA ARG A 214 18.05 10.45 12.44
C ARG A 214 18.09 11.41 11.26
N ALA A 215 17.11 11.27 10.33
CA ALA A 215 17.00 12.05 9.10
C ALA A 215 15.56 12.59 8.93
N VAL A 216 15.00 13.19 9.99
CA VAL A 216 13.59 13.64 10.05
C VAL A 216 13.24 14.56 8.90
N GLU A 217 14.07 15.56 8.59
CA GLU A 217 13.77 16.51 7.50
C GLU A 217 13.79 15.80 6.13
N VAL A 218 14.75 14.91 5.90
CA VAL A 218 14.80 14.09 4.66
C VAL A 218 13.57 13.17 4.55
N ALA A 219 13.09 12.62 5.67
CA ALA A 219 11.88 11.82 5.71
C ALA A 219 10.61 12.64 5.43
N LYS A 220 10.54 13.89 5.91
CA LYS A 220 9.48 14.87 5.57
C LYS A 220 9.51 15.23 4.08
N ASP A 221 10.69 15.39 3.50
CA ASP A 221 10.84 15.60 2.06
C ASP A 221 10.27 14.43 1.27
N LEU A 222 10.54 13.18 1.69
CA LEU A 222 9.95 12.00 1.05
C LEU A 222 8.42 12.03 1.14
N LEU A 223 7.82 12.40 2.29
CA LEU A 223 6.36 12.56 2.39
C LEU A 223 5.83 13.64 1.43
N SER A 224 6.58 14.72 1.25
CA SER A 224 6.22 15.77 0.29
C SER A 224 6.25 15.25 -1.15
N PHE A 225 7.23 14.42 -1.52
CA PHE A 225 7.26 13.74 -2.80
C PHE A 225 6.07 12.78 -2.97
N LEU A 226 5.72 12.01 -1.93
CA LEU A 226 4.60 11.06 -1.94
C LEU A 226 3.22 11.72 -2.01
N THR A 227 3.11 13.00 -1.66
CA THR A 227 1.87 13.79 -1.77
C THR A 227 1.92 14.78 -2.93
N GLY A 228 3.03 14.84 -3.66
CA GLY A 228 3.26 15.77 -4.76
C GLY A 228 2.62 15.33 -6.09
N PRO A 229 2.72 16.19 -7.13
CA PRO A 229 2.07 15.96 -8.43
C PRO A 229 2.48 14.65 -9.12
N THR A 230 3.77 14.29 -9.09
CA THR A 230 4.28 13.05 -9.69
C THR A 230 3.66 11.82 -9.04
N ALA A 231 3.65 11.77 -7.69
CA ALA A 231 3.04 10.66 -6.96
C ALA A 231 1.54 10.56 -7.25
N ARG A 232 0.83 11.69 -7.30
CA ARG A 232 -0.59 11.76 -7.64
C ARG A 232 -0.87 11.15 -9.01
N ALA A 233 -0.11 11.54 -10.05
CA ALA A 233 -0.27 10.99 -11.39
C ALA A 233 0.00 9.48 -11.44
N VAL A 234 1.03 9.00 -10.72
CA VAL A 234 1.34 7.57 -10.61
C VAL A 234 0.20 6.82 -9.90
N MET A 235 -0.29 7.33 -8.77
CA MET A 235 -1.41 6.74 -8.02
C MET A 235 -2.66 6.60 -8.91
N GLN A 236 -3.05 7.67 -9.61
CA GLN A 236 -4.20 7.66 -10.53
C GLN A 236 -4.03 6.63 -11.64
N SER A 237 -2.84 6.55 -12.26
CA SER A 237 -2.55 5.57 -13.33
C SER A 237 -2.61 4.11 -12.85
N GLN A 238 -2.53 3.88 -11.54
CA GLN A 238 -2.61 2.58 -10.90
C GLN A 238 -3.98 2.30 -10.24
N GLY A 239 -5.01 3.10 -10.55
CA GLY A 239 -6.36 2.93 -10.01
C GLY A 239 -6.53 3.34 -8.54
N MET A 240 -5.60 4.15 -8.01
CA MET A 240 -5.76 4.78 -6.71
C MET A 240 -6.43 6.15 -6.82
N GLN A 241 -7.13 6.54 -5.78
CA GLN A 241 -7.60 7.91 -5.57
C GLN A 241 -6.66 8.59 -4.58
N PRO A 242 -5.84 9.58 -5.00
CA PRO A 242 -5.01 10.36 -4.10
C PRO A 242 -5.85 11.06 -3.03
N ALA A 243 -5.31 11.23 -1.83
CA ALA A 243 -6.03 11.85 -0.71
C ALA A 243 -6.50 13.29 -1.03
N SER A 244 -5.75 14.02 -1.85
CA SER A 244 -6.13 15.35 -2.34
C SER A 244 -7.40 15.37 -3.18
N ASP A 245 -7.80 14.23 -3.77
CA ASP A 245 -8.95 14.10 -4.68
C ASP A 245 -10.20 13.60 -3.97
N ILE A 246 -10.07 13.19 -2.69
CA ILE A 246 -11.18 12.70 -1.88
C ILE A 246 -11.89 13.90 -1.27
N LYS A 247 -13.10 14.20 -1.72
CA LYS A 247 -13.96 15.19 -1.07
C LYS A 247 -14.30 14.68 0.34
N ARG A 248 -14.00 15.50 1.34
CA ARG A 248 -14.40 15.25 2.74
C ARG A 248 -15.88 15.54 2.91
#